data_eacc276ef52636190718b1add97a92ee
#
_entry.id   eacc276ef52636190718b1add97a92ee
#
_cell.length_a   1.000
_cell.length_b   1.000
_cell.length_c   1.000
_cell.angle_alpha   90.00
_cell.angle_beta   90.00
_cell.angle_gamma   90.00
#
_symmetry.space_group_name_H-M   'P 1'
#
loop_
_entity.id
_entity.type
_entity.pdbx_description
1 polymer ?
#
loop_
_entity_poly.entity_id
_entity_poly.type
_entity_poly.pdbx_seq_one_letter_code
_entity_poly.pdbx_strand_id
1 'polypeptide(L)'
;MNIVETVLAFAVRHLLLSMVLFGIAVWLMRLRPLGAERRSWLLLVVFALAVALPFTSFLPDWATTLTAPVAESEPVVVLPGEGARVDEAVYEAGQRPDMMYLEIPRSFSTVLVLAWGLGLLWQWMRLFEGWRETRRLRRVAQPAPELEATLVDVLPRNARIATTVADGPMAIGLFRPAILVPRGLVESLAPDALRDVLRHEVAHIRRGDLWSAAALRGALALFWWNPFLRAINARLELAREMACDARAARDCDAPTDYADSLLASAEAMLNLGEQREWLAVGMVAQRSSLAQRIDGLIREDAVIGPARRRGAMVLSVALLVACTGLAVAAAPRLEMPGARIAEPDARVTALLAAARGGDRERVRELVQGGVDVNARVLNDGTALIQAVRSRDLGTVDALLKLGADPDRASLGEGNPLIVASRLGVQPIVEHLVAAGADVNRVVTYDETPLINAARAGHLPTVRYLVGRGADVNLGVEADGWLGRWRTPLNQARDPAVRAYLLERGASAGR
;
A
#
# COMPACT_ATOMS: atom_id res chain seq x y z
N MET A 1 13.31 6.62 -3.91
CA MET A 1 12.26 5.73 -3.37
C MET A 1 11.64 4.97 -4.53
N ASN A 2 11.68 3.66 -4.50
CA ASN A 2 11.13 2.86 -5.59
C ASN A 2 9.60 2.87 -5.46
N ILE A 3 8.86 3.21 -6.52
CA ILE A 3 7.38 3.29 -6.55
C ILE A 3 6.74 2.05 -5.93
N VAL A 4 7.35 0.89 -6.13
CA VAL A 4 6.86 -0.40 -5.63
C VAL A 4 6.92 -0.51 -4.11
N GLU A 5 8.00 -0.04 -3.49
CA GLU A 5 8.16 -0.02 -2.03
C GLU A 5 7.10 0.88 -1.40
N THR A 6 6.83 2.04 -2.01
CA THR A 6 5.77 2.95 -1.58
C THR A 6 4.40 2.30 -1.66
N VAL A 7 4.10 1.62 -2.76
CA VAL A 7 2.82 0.93 -2.96
C VAL A 7 2.65 -0.21 -1.95
N LEU A 8 3.70 -0.99 -1.69
CA LEU A 8 3.65 -2.09 -0.72
C LEU A 8 3.45 -1.57 0.71
N ALA A 9 4.21 -0.53 1.10
CA ALA A 9 4.06 0.10 2.41
C ALA A 9 2.65 0.66 2.62
N PHE A 10 2.11 1.34 1.60
CA PHE A 10 0.74 1.79 1.58
C PHE A 10 -0.24 0.62 1.73
N ALA A 11 -0.04 -0.48 1.00
CA ALA A 11 -0.91 -1.64 1.04
C ALA A 11 -0.93 -2.29 2.44
N VAL A 12 0.24 -2.49 3.06
CA VAL A 12 0.36 -3.05 4.41
C VAL A 12 -0.34 -2.13 5.43
N ARG A 13 -0.08 -0.83 5.38
CA ARG A 13 -0.73 0.15 6.27
C ARG A 13 -2.24 0.17 6.08
N HIS A 14 -2.71 0.15 4.83
CA HIS A 14 -4.13 0.08 4.49
C HIS A 14 -4.79 -1.17 5.06
N LEU A 15 -4.11 -2.32 5.00
CA LEU A 15 -4.60 -3.59 5.54
C LEU A 15 -4.72 -3.54 7.06
N LEU A 16 -3.68 -3.07 7.76
CA LEU A 16 -3.66 -2.99 9.22
C LEU A 16 -4.74 -2.03 9.76
N LEU A 17 -4.83 -0.83 9.20
CA LEU A 17 -5.85 0.15 9.59
C LEU A 17 -7.26 -0.37 9.31
N SER A 18 -7.47 -1.01 8.17
CA SER A 18 -8.77 -1.61 7.84
C SER A 18 -9.13 -2.77 8.76
N MET A 19 -8.15 -3.54 9.24
CA MET A 19 -8.38 -4.61 10.22
C MET A 19 -8.89 -4.06 11.56
N VAL A 20 -8.25 -3.00 12.07
CA VAL A 20 -8.70 -2.33 13.31
C VAL A 20 -10.12 -1.78 13.15
N LEU A 21 -10.36 -1.05 12.06
CA LEU A 21 -11.68 -0.47 11.75
C LEU A 21 -12.75 -1.54 11.53
N PHE A 22 -12.38 -2.70 10.99
CA PHE A 22 -13.26 -3.85 10.93
C PHE A 22 -13.66 -4.37 12.31
N GLY A 23 -12.73 -4.42 13.27
CA GLY A 23 -13.03 -4.74 14.67
C GLY A 23 -14.08 -3.77 15.25
N ILE A 24 -13.93 -2.47 14.98
CA ILE A 24 -14.91 -1.44 15.38
C ILE A 24 -16.25 -1.67 14.69
N ALA A 25 -16.27 -1.98 13.40
CA ALA A 25 -17.50 -2.28 12.67
C ALA A 25 -18.25 -3.48 13.26
N VAL A 26 -17.54 -4.55 13.63
CA VAL A 26 -18.13 -5.72 14.32
C VAL A 26 -18.73 -5.32 15.66
N TRP A 27 -18.03 -4.50 16.42
CA TRP A 27 -18.50 -4.02 17.73
C TRP A 27 -19.73 -3.14 17.59
N LEU A 28 -19.76 -2.18 16.63
CA LEU A 28 -20.91 -1.32 16.35
C LEU A 28 -22.18 -2.12 16.03
N MET A 29 -22.06 -3.22 15.28
CA MET A 29 -23.19 -4.09 14.97
C MET A 29 -23.80 -4.75 16.20
N ARG A 30 -23.04 -4.91 17.29
CA ARG A 30 -23.51 -5.48 18.56
C ARG A 30 -24.20 -4.46 19.48
N LEU A 31 -24.05 -3.15 19.19
CA LEU A 31 -24.63 -2.09 20.02
C LEU A 31 -26.11 -1.86 19.69
N ARG A 32 -27.00 -2.62 20.33
CA ARG A 32 -28.45 -2.49 20.21
C ARG A 32 -28.99 -1.09 20.51
N PRO A 33 -28.46 -0.32 21.51
CA PRO A 33 -29.01 1.00 21.84
C PRO A 33 -28.91 2.05 20.73
N LEU A 34 -28.09 1.83 19.71
CA LEU A 34 -27.85 2.83 18.65
C LEU A 34 -29.00 2.94 17.64
N GLY A 35 -29.84 1.91 17.49
CA GLY A 35 -30.83 1.82 16.40
C GLY A 35 -30.17 1.66 15.03
N ALA A 36 -30.91 1.08 14.08
CA ALA A 36 -30.37 0.69 12.77
C ALA A 36 -29.85 1.89 11.94
N GLU A 37 -30.58 3.00 11.95
CA GLU A 37 -30.23 4.20 11.16
C GLU A 37 -28.87 4.79 11.58
N ARG A 38 -28.64 4.93 12.89
CA ARG A 38 -27.37 5.49 13.42
C ARG A 38 -26.21 4.53 13.22
N ARG A 39 -26.44 3.23 13.37
CA ARG A 39 -25.44 2.19 13.06
C ARG A 39 -25.01 2.27 11.61
N SER A 40 -25.94 2.40 10.69
CA SER A 40 -25.65 2.54 9.27
C SER A 40 -24.77 3.77 8.98
N TRP A 41 -25.04 4.93 9.58
CA TRP A 41 -24.21 6.13 9.43
C TRP A 41 -22.80 5.97 10.03
N LEU A 42 -22.70 5.39 11.23
CA LEU A 42 -21.39 5.14 11.86
C LEU A 42 -20.55 4.16 11.05
N LEU A 43 -21.15 3.11 10.52
CA LEU A 43 -20.45 2.17 9.64
C LEU A 43 -20.00 2.81 8.32
N LEU A 44 -20.79 3.74 7.78
CA LEU A 44 -20.37 4.51 6.61
C LEU A 44 -19.13 5.38 6.93
N VAL A 45 -19.09 6.01 8.12
CA VAL A 45 -17.93 6.76 8.59
C VAL A 45 -16.73 5.82 8.77
N VAL A 46 -16.91 4.65 9.39
CA VAL A 46 -15.84 3.64 9.55
C VAL A 46 -15.28 3.23 8.19
N PHE A 47 -16.15 2.99 7.21
CA PHE A 47 -15.71 2.66 5.86
C PHE A 47 -14.94 3.83 5.20
N ALA A 48 -15.46 5.04 5.31
CA ALA A 48 -14.78 6.23 4.76
C ALA A 48 -13.39 6.45 5.40
N LEU A 49 -13.26 6.23 6.72
CA LEU A 49 -11.99 6.28 7.42
C LEU A 49 -11.05 5.16 6.95
N ALA A 50 -11.55 3.93 6.74
CA ALA A 50 -10.74 2.83 6.23
C ALA A 50 -10.15 3.12 4.84
N VAL A 51 -10.88 3.88 4.02
CA VAL A 51 -10.40 4.33 2.70
C VAL A 51 -9.44 5.53 2.81
N ALA A 52 -9.76 6.53 3.64
CA ALA A 52 -9.06 7.82 3.65
C ALA A 52 -7.79 7.83 4.50
N LEU A 53 -7.78 7.17 5.67
CA LEU A 53 -6.66 7.24 6.63
C LEU A 53 -5.31 6.79 6.05
N PRO A 54 -5.22 5.74 5.22
CA PRO A 54 -3.95 5.34 4.66
C PRO A 54 -3.26 6.43 3.83
N PHE A 55 -4.05 7.35 3.24
CA PHE A 55 -3.53 8.47 2.46
C PHE A 55 -2.89 9.57 3.30
N THR A 56 -3.09 9.57 4.62
CA THR A 56 -2.42 10.54 5.52
C THR A 56 -0.91 10.46 5.48
N SER A 57 -0.33 9.32 5.06
CA SER A 57 1.10 9.16 4.84
C SER A 57 1.67 10.01 3.69
N PHE A 58 0.82 10.54 2.83
CA PHE A 58 1.22 11.41 1.71
C PHE A 58 1.03 12.90 2.04
N LEU A 59 0.51 13.22 3.23
CA LEU A 59 0.36 14.61 3.65
C LEU A 59 1.73 15.18 4.08
N PRO A 60 2.03 16.44 3.74
CA PRO A 60 3.25 17.10 4.20
C PRO A 60 3.29 17.20 5.73
N ASP A 61 4.49 17.22 6.31
CA ASP A 61 4.70 17.19 7.77
C ASP A 61 3.98 18.31 8.53
N TRP A 62 3.78 19.48 7.92
CA TRP A 62 3.03 20.59 8.55
C TRP A 62 1.53 20.26 8.77
N ALA A 63 0.96 19.34 8.01
CA ALA A 63 -0.44 18.92 8.17
C ALA A 63 -0.61 17.87 9.29
N THR A 64 0.49 17.27 9.77
CA THR A 64 0.50 16.25 10.82
C THR A 64 0.80 16.82 12.22
N THR A 65 1.18 18.09 12.35
CA THR A 65 1.53 18.75 13.63
C THR A 65 0.33 19.05 14.55
N LEU A 66 -0.88 18.64 14.18
CA LEU A 66 -2.06 18.72 15.05
C LEU A 66 -2.10 17.65 16.16
N THR A 67 -1.22 16.66 16.13
CA THR A 67 -0.97 15.76 17.24
C THR A 67 0.25 16.29 17.99
N ALA A 68 0.06 16.73 19.24
CA ALA A 68 1.10 17.25 20.09
C ALA A 68 2.37 16.38 20.03
N PRO A 69 3.57 16.97 19.90
CA PRO A 69 4.80 16.19 19.96
C PRO A 69 4.86 15.53 21.34
N VAL A 70 4.89 14.21 21.36
CA VAL A 70 5.53 13.52 22.47
C VAL A 70 6.95 14.04 22.45
N ALA A 71 7.33 14.77 23.50
CA ALA A 71 8.68 15.29 23.65
C ALA A 71 9.64 14.11 23.43
N GLU A 72 10.32 14.11 22.30
CA GLU A 72 11.48 13.28 22.11
C GLU A 72 12.47 13.79 23.18
N SER A 73 12.66 12.99 24.21
CA SER A 73 13.78 13.20 25.13
C SER A 73 15.03 13.19 24.25
N GLU A 74 15.74 14.32 24.23
CA GLU A 74 17.04 14.38 23.59
C GLU A 74 17.87 13.19 24.09
N PRO A 75 18.54 12.45 23.19
CA PRO A 75 19.42 11.37 23.63
C PRO A 75 20.45 11.99 24.56
N VAL A 76 20.45 11.56 25.83
CA VAL A 76 21.51 11.91 26.78
C VAL A 76 22.80 11.36 26.21
N VAL A 77 23.62 12.23 25.65
CA VAL A 77 24.97 11.89 25.23
C VAL A 77 25.77 11.65 26.49
N VAL A 78 25.83 10.40 26.93
CA VAL A 78 26.79 9.98 27.94
C VAL A 78 28.16 9.98 27.25
N LEU A 79 28.99 10.99 27.55
CA LEU A 79 30.38 11.00 27.10
C LEU A 79 31.09 9.78 27.72
N PRO A 80 31.71 8.90 26.96
CA PRO A 80 32.51 7.81 27.50
C PRO A 80 33.71 8.36 28.23
N GLY A 81 33.98 7.82 29.44
CA GLY A 81 35.20 8.11 30.17
C GLY A 81 36.46 7.78 29.34
N GLU A 82 37.52 8.53 29.58
CA GLU A 82 38.80 8.37 28.89
C GLU A 82 39.28 6.91 28.93
N GLY A 83 39.28 6.27 27.74
CA GLY A 83 39.85 4.92 27.54
C GLY A 83 39.07 3.93 26.67
N ALA A 84 37.83 4.23 26.29
CA ALA A 84 37.08 3.35 25.39
C ALA A 84 37.41 3.66 23.92
N ARG A 85 37.78 2.64 23.14
CA ARG A 85 37.98 2.78 21.69
C ARG A 85 36.67 3.21 21.05
N VAL A 86 36.68 4.40 20.45
CA VAL A 86 35.53 5.07 19.84
C VAL A 86 34.84 4.23 18.73
N ASP A 87 35.56 3.25 18.18
CA ASP A 87 35.10 2.45 17.04
C ASP A 87 34.01 1.42 17.41
N GLU A 88 34.00 0.89 18.66
CA GLU A 88 32.99 -0.10 19.07
C GLU A 88 31.69 0.57 19.57
N ALA A 89 31.79 1.69 20.27
CA ALA A 89 30.62 2.36 20.84
C ALA A 89 29.74 3.04 19.77
N VAL A 90 30.33 3.53 18.68
CA VAL A 90 29.57 4.11 17.55
C VAL A 90 28.89 3.01 16.72
N TYR A 91 29.44 1.79 16.71
CA TYR A 91 28.83 0.66 16.02
C TYR A 91 27.62 0.08 16.79
N GLU A 92 27.69 0.05 18.12
CA GLU A 92 26.56 -0.42 18.96
C GLU A 92 25.40 0.58 19.04
N ALA A 93 25.65 1.89 19.03
CA ALA A 93 24.60 2.90 18.98
C ALA A 93 23.85 2.96 17.65
N GLY A 94 24.40 2.38 16.60
CA GLY A 94 23.78 2.26 15.27
C GLY A 94 23.05 0.94 15.02
N GLN A 95 23.18 -0.04 15.90
CA GLN A 95 22.40 -1.29 15.82
C GLN A 95 21.03 -1.06 16.42
N ARG A 96 20.12 -0.49 15.62
CA ARG A 96 18.69 -0.72 15.86
C ARG A 96 18.44 -2.24 15.72
N PRO A 97 17.60 -2.84 16.61
CA PRO A 97 17.34 -4.27 16.58
C PRO A 97 16.98 -4.70 15.16
N ASP A 98 17.49 -5.85 14.76
CA ASP A 98 17.37 -6.48 13.44
C ASP A 98 16.00 -6.24 12.80
N MET A 99 15.88 -5.15 12.08
CA MET A 99 14.75 -4.95 11.18
C MET A 99 15.02 -5.90 10.01
N MET A 100 14.21 -6.93 9.92
CA MET A 100 14.23 -7.91 8.85
C MET A 100 13.96 -7.17 7.53
N TYR A 101 15.02 -6.84 6.81
CA TYR A 101 14.92 -6.23 5.49
C TYR A 101 14.45 -7.30 4.51
N LEU A 102 13.19 -7.24 4.13
CA LEU A 102 12.67 -8.06 3.06
C LEU A 102 13.07 -7.42 1.73
N GLU A 103 14.19 -7.83 1.17
CA GLU A 103 14.59 -7.43 -0.19
C GLU A 103 13.63 -8.09 -1.19
N ILE A 104 12.71 -7.32 -1.71
CA ILE A 104 11.76 -7.80 -2.73
C ILE A 104 12.43 -7.67 -4.09
N PRO A 105 12.68 -8.79 -4.81
CA PRO A 105 13.25 -8.77 -6.15
C PRO A 105 12.41 -7.89 -7.09
N ARG A 106 13.05 -7.10 -7.95
CA ARG A 106 12.37 -6.22 -8.92
C ARG A 106 11.39 -6.97 -9.81
N SER A 107 11.69 -8.22 -10.17
CA SER A 107 10.79 -9.10 -10.90
C SER A 107 9.49 -9.38 -10.15
N PHE A 108 9.57 -9.65 -8.84
CA PHE A 108 8.40 -9.89 -7.99
C PHE A 108 7.53 -8.63 -7.85
N SER A 109 8.17 -7.48 -7.72
CA SER A 109 7.47 -6.20 -7.65
C SER A 109 6.73 -5.86 -8.93
N THR A 110 7.31 -6.16 -10.09
CA THR A 110 6.66 -5.98 -11.40
C THR A 110 5.45 -6.91 -11.51
N VAL A 111 5.57 -8.17 -11.10
CA VAL A 111 4.46 -9.14 -11.09
C VAL A 111 3.32 -8.66 -10.19
N LEU A 112 3.62 -8.12 -8.99
CA LEU A 112 2.61 -7.57 -8.08
C LEU A 112 1.85 -6.40 -8.69
N VAL A 113 2.55 -5.45 -9.33
CA VAL A 113 1.92 -4.30 -9.99
C VAL A 113 1.05 -4.75 -11.17
N LEU A 114 1.51 -5.70 -11.96
CA LEU A 114 0.72 -6.27 -13.06
C LEU A 114 -0.52 -7.01 -12.54
N ALA A 115 -0.38 -7.84 -11.51
CA ALA A 115 -1.49 -8.55 -10.88
C ALA A 115 -2.52 -7.58 -10.30
N TRP A 116 -2.04 -6.50 -9.64
CA TRP A 116 -2.91 -5.44 -9.14
C TRP A 116 -3.65 -4.72 -10.27
N GLY A 117 -2.95 -4.37 -11.34
CA GLY A 117 -3.54 -3.73 -12.53
C GLY A 117 -4.59 -4.60 -13.23
N LEU A 118 -4.32 -5.91 -13.37
CA LEU A 118 -5.29 -6.88 -13.91
C LEU A 118 -6.52 -7.00 -13.01
N GLY A 119 -6.33 -7.06 -11.69
CA GLY A 119 -7.43 -7.08 -10.75
C GLY A 119 -8.29 -5.81 -10.80
N LEU A 120 -7.65 -4.64 -10.96
CA LEU A 120 -8.34 -3.37 -11.13
C LEU A 120 -9.15 -3.36 -12.44
N LEU A 121 -8.55 -3.79 -13.55
CA LEU A 121 -9.23 -3.90 -14.84
C LEU A 121 -10.45 -4.82 -14.76
N TRP A 122 -10.29 -5.98 -14.12
CA TRP A 122 -11.38 -6.92 -13.87
C TRP A 122 -12.55 -6.27 -13.10
N GLN A 123 -12.26 -5.51 -12.04
CA GLN A 123 -13.29 -4.83 -11.26
C GLN A 123 -13.99 -3.73 -12.06
N TRP A 124 -13.24 -2.97 -12.86
CA TRP A 124 -13.83 -1.97 -13.77
C TRP A 124 -14.73 -2.59 -14.82
N MET A 125 -14.34 -3.73 -15.39
CA MET A 125 -15.20 -4.49 -16.31
C MET A 125 -16.51 -4.90 -15.64
N ARG A 126 -16.45 -5.44 -14.42
CA ARG A 126 -17.65 -5.80 -13.63
C ARG A 126 -18.56 -4.60 -13.33
N LEU A 127 -17.97 -3.46 -12.96
CA LEU A 127 -18.75 -2.23 -12.75
C LEU A 127 -19.42 -1.76 -14.05
N PHE A 128 -18.72 -1.86 -15.16
CA PHE A 128 -19.25 -1.50 -16.46
C PHE A 128 -20.39 -2.44 -16.90
N GLU A 129 -20.25 -3.74 -16.69
CA GLU A 129 -21.32 -4.72 -16.93
C GLU A 129 -22.57 -4.42 -16.09
N GLY A 130 -22.41 -4.16 -14.79
CA GLY A 130 -23.51 -3.76 -13.93
C GLY A 130 -24.18 -2.46 -14.37
N TRP A 131 -23.39 -1.49 -14.85
CA TRP A 131 -23.93 -0.25 -15.40
C TRP A 131 -24.69 -0.48 -16.72
N ARG A 132 -24.17 -1.34 -17.61
CA ARG A 132 -24.85 -1.71 -18.86
C ARG A 132 -26.19 -2.39 -18.56
N GLU A 133 -26.21 -3.34 -17.60
CA GLU A 133 -27.43 -4.05 -17.24
C GLU A 133 -28.46 -3.08 -16.59
N THR A 134 -28.05 -2.22 -15.70
CA THR A 134 -28.91 -1.16 -15.14
C THR A 134 -29.51 -0.29 -16.24
N ARG A 135 -28.72 0.11 -17.24
CA ARG A 135 -29.22 0.85 -18.41
C ARG A 135 -30.21 0.06 -19.25
N ARG A 136 -29.95 -1.24 -19.44
CA ARG A 136 -30.85 -2.17 -20.17
C ARG A 136 -32.20 -2.27 -19.45
N LEU A 137 -32.18 -2.58 -18.17
CA LEU A 137 -33.40 -2.68 -17.36
C LEU A 137 -34.21 -1.39 -17.42
N ARG A 138 -33.57 -0.24 -17.32
CA ARG A 138 -34.21 1.06 -17.42
C ARG A 138 -34.85 1.34 -18.79
N ARG A 139 -34.27 0.83 -19.88
CA ARG A 139 -34.81 1.02 -21.25
C ARG A 139 -36.07 0.16 -21.51
N VAL A 140 -36.12 -1.04 -20.93
CA VAL A 140 -37.25 -1.95 -21.10
C VAL A 140 -38.32 -1.78 -20.05
N ALA A 141 -38.07 -0.97 -19.01
CA ALA A 141 -38.99 -0.67 -17.95
C ALA A 141 -40.21 0.11 -18.47
N GLN A 142 -41.41 -0.27 -18.05
CA GLN A 142 -42.66 0.39 -18.38
C GLN A 142 -43.13 1.25 -17.19
N PRO A 143 -43.45 2.54 -17.40
CA PRO A 143 -44.00 3.40 -16.35
C PRO A 143 -45.21 2.77 -15.68
N ALA A 144 -45.33 2.90 -14.36
CA ALA A 144 -46.42 2.39 -13.58
C ALA A 144 -47.07 3.51 -12.73
N PRO A 145 -47.84 4.41 -13.36
CA PRO A 145 -48.45 5.56 -12.67
C PRO A 145 -49.43 5.16 -11.60
N GLU A 146 -50.03 4.01 -11.72
CA GLU A 146 -50.94 3.44 -10.70
C GLU A 146 -50.20 3.17 -9.37
N LEU A 147 -48.98 2.63 -9.45
CA LEU A 147 -48.13 2.43 -8.28
C LEU A 147 -47.58 3.74 -7.72
N GLU A 148 -47.31 4.74 -8.58
CA GLU A 148 -46.93 6.08 -8.13
C GLU A 148 -48.01 6.73 -7.32
N ALA A 149 -49.29 6.57 -7.74
CA ALA A 149 -50.47 7.11 -7.04
C ALA A 149 -50.62 6.57 -5.62
N THR A 150 -50.22 5.31 -5.36
CA THR A 150 -50.31 4.70 -4.02
C THR A 150 -49.27 5.27 -3.03
N LEU A 151 -48.28 6.03 -3.52
CA LEU A 151 -47.14 6.54 -2.74
C LEU A 151 -46.98 8.06 -2.89
N VAL A 152 -47.98 8.79 -3.28
CA VAL A 152 -47.92 10.25 -3.54
C VAL A 152 -47.30 11.00 -2.36
N ASP A 153 -47.60 10.58 -1.14
CA ASP A 153 -47.16 11.25 0.10
C ASP A 153 -45.69 10.99 0.42
N VAL A 154 -45.12 9.88 -0.06
CA VAL A 154 -43.76 9.42 0.31
C VAL A 154 -42.78 9.39 -0.86
N LEU A 155 -43.25 9.34 -2.11
CA LEU A 155 -42.38 9.30 -3.29
C LEU A 155 -41.73 10.67 -3.55
N PRO A 156 -40.39 10.78 -3.66
CA PRO A 156 -39.73 12.04 -4.04
C PRO A 156 -40.20 12.51 -5.43
N ARG A 157 -40.38 13.82 -5.61
CA ARG A 157 -40.89 14.43 -6.87
C ARG A 157 -40.07 14.08 -8.12
N ASN A 158 -38.77 13.79 -7.95
CA ASN A 158 -37.84 13.42 -9.02
C ASN A 158 -37.73 11.90 -9.22
N ALA A 159 -38.41 11.08 -8.41
CA ALA A 159 -38.44 9.63 -8.53
C ALA A 159 -39.62 9.15 -9.39
N ARG A 160 -39.45 7.99 -10.02
CA ARG A 160 -40.48 7.32 -10.82
C ARG A 160 -40.57 5.85 -10.42
N ILE A 161 -41.72 5.24 -10.66
CA ILE A 161 -41.92 3.81 -10.50
C ILE A 161 -42.19 3.19 -11.87
N ALA A 162 -41.51 2.08 -12.15
CA ALA A 162 -41.67 1.36 -13.41
C ALA A 162 -41.63 -0.15 -13.17
N THR A 163 -42.40 -0.90 -13.95
CA THR A 163 -42.36 -2.35 -13.94
C THR A 163 -41.35 -2.88 -14.95
N THR A 164 -40.65 -3.97 -14.64
CA THR A 164 -39.63 -4.55 -15.49
C THR A 164 -39.51 -6.06 -15.27
N VAL A 165 -38.62 -6.70 -16.02
CA VAL A 165 -38.26 -8.13 -15.89
C VAL A 165 -36.97 -8.21 -15.05
N ALA A 166 -37.01 -7.74 -13.82
CA ALA A 166 -35.89 -7.84 -12.87
C ALA A 166 -36.09 -9.01 -11.90
N ASP A 167 -35.02 -9.43 -11.20
CA ASP A 167 -35.07 -10.52 -10.23
C ASP A 167 -35.61 -10.08 -8.86
N GLY A 168 -35.79 -8.78 -8.62
CA GLY A 168 -36.35 -8.21 -7.41
C GLY A 168 -36.60 -6.71 -7.53
N PRO A 169 -37.32 -6.11 -6.58
CA PRO A 169 -37.51 -4.67 -6.53
C PRO A 169 -36.15 -4.00 -6.29
N MET A 170 -35.91 -2.85 -6.91
CA MET A 170 -34.66 -2.12 -6.76
C MET A 170 -34.80 -0.65 -7.10
N ALA A 171 -34.15 0.20 -6.31
CA ALA A 171 -33.97 1.61 -6.62
C ALA A 171 -32.71 1.83 -7.44
N ILE A 172 -32.81 2.52 -8.58
CA ILE A 172 -31.70 2.81 -9.51
C ILE A 172 -31.64 4.28 -9.89
N GLY A 173 -30.48 4.75 -10.33
CA GLY A 173 -30.27 6.09 -10.87
C GLY A 173 -29.90 7.13 -9.81
N LEU A 174 -28.77 7.81 -9.99
CA LEU A 174 -28.23 8.78 -9.02
C LEU A 174 -28.97 10.14 -9.07
N PHE A 175 -29.18 10.69 -10.27
CA PHE A 175 -29.77 12.03 -10.46
C PHE A 175 -31.29 11.99 -10.70
N ARG A 176 -31.76 10.93 -11.33
CA ARG A 176 -33.17 10.66 -11.61
C ARG A 176 -33.51 9.26 -11.12
N PRO A 177 -33.77 9.10 -9.82
CA PRO A 177 -34.03 7.80 -9.25
C PRO A 177 -35.31 7.18 -9.83
N ALA A 178 -35.29 5.86 -10.01
CA ALA A 178 -36.43 5.08 -10.40
C ALA A 178 -36.47 3.79 -9.59
N ILE A 179 -37.64 3.41 -9.14
CA ILE A 179 -37.89 2.12 -8.51
C ILE A 179 -38.37 1.17 -9.59
N LEU A 180 -37.61 0.12 -9.81
CA LEU A 180 -37.97 -0.94 -10.73
C LEU A 180 -38.61 -2.09 -9.94
N VAL A 181 -39.79 -2.53 -10.36
CA VAL A 181 -40.54 -3.60 -9.70
C VAL A 181 -40.77 -4.73 -10.70
N PRO A 182 -40.47 -5.99 -10.34
CA PRO A 182 -40.84 -7.13 -11.18
C PRO A 182 -42.34 -7.22 -11.40
N ARG A 183 -42.78 -7.43 -12.63
CA ARG A 183 -44.21 -7.59 -12.92
C ARG A 183 -44.85 -8.73 -12.14
N GLY A 184 -44.19 -9.89 -12.06
CA GLY A 184 -44.66 -11.01 -11.29
C GLY A 184 -44.85 -10.71 -9.79
N LEU A 185 -44.03 -9.82 -9.23
CA LEU A 185 -44.16 -9.40 -7.84
C LEU A 185 -45.42 -8.53 -7.64
N VAL A 186 -45.70 -7.63 -8.59
CA VAL A 186 -46.94 -6.81 -8.56
C VAL A 186 -48.20 -7.66 -8.65
N GLU A 187 -48.16 -8.77 -9.39
CA GLU A 187 -49.28 -9.68 -9.58
C GLU A 187 -49.45 -10.67 -8.41
N SER A 188 -48.39 -10.98 -7.67
CA SER A 188 -48.40 -12.01 -6.62
C SER A 188 -48.61 -11.46 -5.21
N LEU A 189 -48.28 -10.17 -4.95
CA LEU A 189 -48.42 -9.59 -3.62
C LEU A 189 -49.77 -8.93 -3.39
N ALA A 190 -50.24 -9.03 -2.13
CA ALA A 190 -51.34 -8.21 -1.68
C ALA A 190 -50.99 -6.70 -1.76
N PRO A 191 -51.97 -5.80 -2.01
CA PRO A 191 -51.74 -4.38 -2.20
C PRO A 191 -50.96 -3.73 -1.04
N ASP A 192 -51.25 -4.11 0.21
CA ASP A 192 -50.57 -3.57 1.39
C ASP A 192 -49.12 -4.04 1.47
N ALA A 193 -48.84 -5.33 1.24
CA ALA A 193 -47.49 -5.87 1.18
C ALA A 193 -46.69 -5.24 0.06
N LEU A 194 -47.28 -5.02 -1.12
CA LEU A 194 -46.60 -4.33 -2.23
C LEU A 194 -46.30 -2.88 -1.85
N ARG A 195 -47.21 -2.17 -1.17
CA ARG A 195 -46.98 -0.81 -0.69
C ARG A 195 -45.81 -0.74 0.28
N ASP A 196 -45.63 -1.71 1.18
CA ASP A 196 -44.57 -1.76 2.17
C ASP A 196 -43.20 -2.03 1.48
N VAL A 197 -43.16 -2.90 0.49
CA VAL A 197 -41.98 -3.12 -0.35
C VAL A 197 -41.58 -1.82 -1.08
N LEU A 198 -42.53 -1.11 -1.63
CA LEU A 198 -42.27 0.15 -2.32
C LEU A 198 -41.82 1.26 -1.35
N ARG A 199 -42.35 1.32 -0.11
CA ARG A 199 -41.90 2.22 0.97
C ARG A 199 -40.43 1.94 1.34
N HIS A 200 -40.03 0.67 1.38
CA HIS A 200 -38.65 0.27 1.60
C HIS A 200 -37.76 0.85 0.53
N GLU A 201 -38.09 0.71 -0.76
CA GLU A 201 -37.31 1.26 -1.86
C GLU A 201 -37.26 2.80 -1.85
N VAL A 202 -38.36 3.45 -1.48
CA VAL A 202 -38.41 4.90 -1.25
C VAL A 202 -37.46 5.32 -0.12
N ALA A 203 -37.36 4.51 0.94
CA ALA A 203 -36.43 4.79 2.03
C ALA A 203 -34.97 4.84 1.56
N HIS A 204 -34.54 3.94 0.67
CA HIS A 204 -33.21 3.98 0.05
C HIS A 204 -32.97 5.30 -0.71
N ILE A 205 -33.95 5.75 -1.50
CA ILE A 205 -33.85 7.01 -2.25
C ILE A 205 -33.71 8.20 -1.29
N ARG A 206 -34.61 8.28 -0.29
CA ARG A 206 -34.63 9.39 0.68
C ARG A 206 -33.40 9.47 1.57
N ARG A 207 -32.76 8.34 1.84
CA ARG A 207 -31.52 8.27 2.62
C ARG A 207 -30.28 8.61 1.80
N GLY A 208 -30.39 8.64 0.47
CA GLY A 208 -29.25 8.84 -0.41
C GLY A 208 -28.36 7.58 -0.55
N ASP A 209 -28.93 6.41 -0.27
CA ASP A 209 -28.21 5.14 -0.30
C ASP A 209 -27.64 4.81 -1.70
N LEU A 210 -28.26 5.32 -2.77
CA LEU A 210 -27.78 5.16 -4.14
C LEU A 210 -26.42 5.82 -4.35
N TRP A 211 -26.21 7.01 -3.78
CA TRP A 211 -24.93 7.72 -3.87
C TRP A 211 -23.84 7.05 -3.04
N SER A 212 -24.18 6.69 -1.80
CA SER A 212 -23.21 5.98 -0.95
C SER A 212 -22.84 4.61 -1.53
N ALA A 213 -23.81 3.86 -2.10
CA ALA A 213 -23.53 2.58 -2.75
C ALA A 213 -22.63 2.73 -3.98
N ALA A 214 -22.81 3.79 -4.78
CA ALA A 214 -21.93 4.05 -5.92
C ALA A 214 -20.49 4.36 -5.48
N ALA A 215 -20.32 5.22 -4.46
CA ALA A 215 -19.02 5.56 -3.89
C ALA A 215 -18.33 4.33 -3.27
N LEU A 216 -19.07 3.52 -2.52
CA LEU A 216 -18.57 2.27 -1.91
C LEU A 216 -18.10 1.27 -2.97
N ARG A 217 -18.88 1.08 -4.04
CA ARG A 217 -18.48 0.21 -5.16
C ARG A 217 -17.21 0.69 -5.85
N GLY A 218 -17.06 2.00 -6.04
CA GLY A 218 -15.83 2.61 -6.58
C GLY A 218 -14.63 2.36 -5.68
N ALA A 219 -14.78 2.57 -4.36
CA ALA A 219 -13.73 2.31 -3.39
C ALA A 219 -13.35 0.82 -3.33
N LEU A 220 -14.35 -0.08 -3.33
CA LEU A 220 -14.11 -1.53 -3.35
C LEU A 220 -13.46 -2.01 -4.65
N ALA A 221 -13.72 -1.36 -5.76
CA ALA A 221 -13.04 -1.67 -7.02
C ALA A 221 -11.57 -1.22 -6.99
N LEU A 222 -11.27 -0.06 -6.38
CA LEU A 222 -9.91 0.44 -6.21
C LEU A 222 -9.09 -0.42 -5.25
N PHE A 223 -9.69 -0.81 -4.11
CA PHE A 223 -9.08 -1.62 -3.06
C PHE A 223 -9.56 -3.08 -3.08
N TRP A 224 -9.74 -3.63 -4.27
CA TRP A 224 -10.32 -4.96 -4.51
C TRP A 224 -9.63 -6.09 -3.74
N TRP A 225 -8.36 -5.92 -3.41
CA TRP A 225 -7.51 -6.86 -2.70
C TRP A 225 -7.68 -6.83 -1.17
N ASN A 226 -8.37 -5.79 -0.61
CA ASN A 226 -8.53 -5.65 0.84
C ASN A 226 -9.77 -6.40 1.37
N PRO A 227 -9.59 -7.54 2.10
CA PRO A 227 -10.71 -8.32 2.59
C PRO A 227 -11.48 -7.62 3.72
N PHE A 228 -10.81 -6.79 4.54
CA PHE A 228 -11.46 -6.10 5.66
C PHE A 228 -12.40 -5.02 5.17
N LEU A 229 -12.05 -4.31 4.11
CA LEU A 229 -12.92 -3.32 3.51
C LEU A 229 -14.20 -3.95 2.96
N ARG A 230 -14.09 -5.12 2.32
CA ARG A 230 -15.26 -5.91 1.89
C ARG A 230 -16.13 -6.35 3.06
N ALA A 231 -15.48 -6.80 4.15
CA ALA A 231 -16.18 -7.24 5.35
C ALA A 231 -16.87 -6.09 6.10
N ILE A 232 -16.31 -4.87 6.10
CA ILE A 232 -16.97 -3.65 6.60
C ILE A 232 -18.19 -3.32 5.73
N ASN A 233 -18.03 -3.37 4.39
CA ASN A 233 -19.10 -3.09 3.45
C ASN A 233 -20.30 -4.05 3.64
N ALA A 234 -20.05 -5.35 3.81
CA ALA A 234 -21.14 -6.33 4.05
C ALA A 234 -21.96 -5.99 5.30
N ARG A 235 -21.31 -5.50 6.38
CA ARG A 235 -22.00 -5.05 7.60
C ARG A 235 -22.76 -3.75 7.38
N LEU A 236 -22.19 -2.85 6.60
CA LEU A 236 -22.84 -1.60 6.23
C LEU A 236 -24.10 -1.85 5.37
N GLU A 237 -24.02 -2.78 4.42
CA GLU A 237 -25.18 -3.19 3.62
C GLU A 237 -26.30 -3.72 4.51
N LEU A 238 -26.02 -4.66 5.42
CA LEU A 238 -27.01 -5.17 6.36
C LEU A 238 -27.62 -4.06 7.25
N ALA A 239 -26.77 -3.16 7.76
CA ALA A 239 -27.24 -2.05 8.59
C ALA A 239 -28.12 -1.05 7.80
N ARG A 240 -27.86 -0.87 6.50
CA ARG A 240 -28.70 -0.07 5.60
C ARG A 240 -30.06 -0.71 5.38
N GLU A 241 -30.10 -2.01 5.10
CA GLU A 241 -31.36 -2.75 4.98
C GLU A 241 -32.20 -2.63 6.25
N MET A 242 -31.61 -2.91 7.41
CA MET A 242 -32.30 -2.76 8.71
C MET A 242 -32.80 -1.33 8.95
N ALA A 243 -32.07 -0.31 8.49
CA ALA A 243 -32.46 1.08 8.63
C ALA A 243 -33.62 1.46 7.69
N CYS A 244 -33.70 0.88 6.50
CA CYS A 244 -34.80 1.05 5.56
C CYS A 244 -36.04 0.30 6.07
N ASP A 245 -35.86 -0.92 6.59
CA ASP A 245 -36.93 -1.68 7.24
C ASP A 245 -37.55 -0.92 8.42
N ALA A 246 -36.71 -0.45 9.34
CA ALA A 246 -37.15 0.33 10.49
C ALA A 246 -37.87 1.63 10.09
N ARG A 247 -37.61 2.17 8.90
CA ARG A 247 -38.26 3.35 8.36
C ARG A 247 -39.61 2.99 7.72
N ALA A 248 -39.66 1.93 6.92
CA ALA A 248 -40.88 1.44 6.31
C ALA A 248 -41.89 0.95 7.37
N ALA A 249 -41.41 0.25 8.39
CA ALA A 249 -42.24 -0.25 9.48
C ALA A 249 -42.91 0.84 10.36
N ARG A 250 -42.40 2.09 10.35
CA ARG A 250 -43.00 3.20 11.12
C ARG A 250 -44.36 3.63 10.62
N ASP A 251 -44.67 3.34 9.37
CA ASP A 251 -45.93 3.69 8.72
C ASP A 251 -46.94 2.52 8.76
N CYS A 252 -46.60 1.40 9.43
CA CYS A 252 -47.47 0.25 9.69
C CYS A 252 -48.08 0.33 11.11
N ASP A 253 -49.21 -0.29 11.32
CA ASP A 253 -49.91 -0.32 12.62
C ASP A 253 -49.08 -1.08 13.68
N ALA A 254 -48.43 -2.17 13.25
CA ALA A 254 -47.48 -2.91 14.08
C ALA A 254 -46.24 -3.30 13.26
N PRO A 255 -45.02 -3.40 13.88
CA PRO A 255 -43.81 -3.87 13.22
C PRO A 255 -43.91 -5.30 12.68
N THR A 256 -44.79 -6.11 13.27
CA THR A 256 -45.11 -7.47 12.82
C THR A 256 -45.76 -7.48 11.45
N ASP A 257 -46.63 -6.51 11.14
CA ASP A 257 -47.30 -6.41 9.84
C ASP A 257 -46.32 -6.17 8.72
N TYR A 258 -45.33 -5.32 8.98
CA TYR A 258 -44.21 -5.11 8.03
C TYR A 258 -43.34 -6.37 7.90
N ALA A 259 -43.07 -7.09 9.00
CA ALA A 259 -42.30 -8.33 8.95
C ALA A 259 -43.02 -9.41 8.11
N ASP A 260 -44.35 -9.49 8.20
CA ASP A 260 -45.18 -10.38 7.37
C ASP A 260 -45.13 -9.97 5.88
N SER A 261 -45.22 -8.67 5.59
CA SER A 261 -45.06 -8.13 4.22
C SER A 261 -43.67 -8.44 3.65
N LEU A 262 -42.62 -8.35 4.47
CA LEU A 262 -41.23 -8.67 4.07
C LEU A 262 -41.08 -10.18 3.78
N LEU A 263 -41.71 -11.04 4.60
CA LEU A 263 -41.70 -12.49 4.41
C LEU A 263 -42.46 -12.87 3.12
N ALA A 264 -43.67 -12.32 2.94
CA ALA A 264 -44.47 -12.54 1.72
C ALA A 264 -43.75 -12.12 0.46
N SER A 265 -43.01 -10.99 0.50
CA SER A 265 -42.21 -10.54 -0.63
C SER A 265 -41.05 -11.49 -0.93
N ALA A 266 -40.39 -12.03 0.10
CA ALA A 266 -39.34 -13.01 -0.05
C ALA A 266 -39.83 -14.33 -0.64
N GLU A 267 -40.98 -14.81 -0.20
CA GLU A 267 -41.66 -16.02 -0.76
C GLU A 267 -42.03 -15.82 -2.22
N ALA A 268 -42.65 -14.68 -2.55
CA ALA A 268 -42.98 -14.34 -3.93
C ALA A 268 -41.76 -14.30 -4.84
N MET A 269 -40.66 -13.72 -4.37
CA MET A 269 -39.39 -13.70 -5.14
C MET A 269 -38.77 -15.10 -5.31
N LEU A 270 -38.88 -15.98 -4.30
CA LEU A 270 -38.41 -17.36 -4.42
C LEU A 270 -39.21 -18.12 -5.47
N ASN A 271 -40.53 -17.98 -5.47
CA ASN A 271 -41.42 -18.63 -6.44
C ASN A 271 -41.18 -18.12 -7.88
N LEU A 272 -40.82 -16.85 -8.07
CA LEU A 272 -40.43 -16.28 -9.35
C LEU A 272 -39.01 -16.71 -9.79
N GLY A 273 -38.15 -17.05 -8.84
CA GLY A 273 -36.75 -17.45 -9.07
C GLY A 273 -36.55 -18.94 -9.33
N GLU A 274 -37.51 -19.82 -9.01
CA GLU A 274 -37.40 -21.28 -9.23
C GLU A 274 -37.23 -21.69 -10.70
N GLN A 275 -37.44 -20.77 -11.64
CA GLN A 275 -37.15 -21.01 -13.06
C GLN A 275 -35.67 -20.81 -13.44
N ARG A 276 -34.76 -20.46 -12.51
CA ARG A 276 -33.34 -20.25 -12.77
C ARG A 276 -32.45 -20.97 -11.75
N GLU A 277 -31.96 -22.15 -12.13
CA GLU A 277 -31.14 -23.09 -11.32
C GLU A 277 -29.77 -22.62 -10.81
N TRP A 278 -29.41 -21.31 -10.82
CA TRP A 278 -28.02 -20.86 -10.66
C TRP A 278 -27.66 -20.19 -9.34
N LEU A 279 -28.50 -20.23 -8.28
CA LEU A 279 -28.35 -19.32 -7.11
C LEU A 279 -28.25 -19.97 -5.73
N ALA A 280 -27.85 -21.24 -5.59
CA ALA A 280 -27.81 -21.92 -4.29
C ALA A 280 -26.92 -21.20 -3.22
N VAL A 281 -25.80 -20.61 -3.58
CA VAL A 281 -24.90 -19.92 -2.64
C VAL A 281 -25.44 -18.53 -2.25
N GLY A 282 -26.07 -17.81 -3.16
CA GLY A 282 -26.70 -16.52 -2.88
C GLY A 282 -27.91 -16.62 -1.95
N MET A 283 -28.69 -17.69 -2.06
CA MET A 283 -29.89 -17.91 -1.22
C MET A 283 -29.56 -18.12 0.26
N VAL A 284 -28.48 -18.80 0.61
CA VAL A 284 -28.08 -18.99 2.01
C VAL A 284 -27.68 -17.66 2.67
N ALA A 285 -26.97 -16.81 1.95
CA ALA A 285 -26.58 -15.48 2.43
C ALA A 285 -27.82 -14.57 2.56
N GLN A 286 -28.77 -14.61 1.62
CA GLN A 286 -30.03 -13.88 1.69
C GLN A 286 -30.91 -14.34 2.84
N ARG A 287 -31.06 -15.65 3.08
CA ARG A 287 -31.84 -16.19 4.22
C ARG A 287 -31.26 -15.73 5.56
N SER A 288 -29.95 -15.74 5.74
CA SER A 288 -29.32 -15.27 6.97
C SER A 288 -29.50 -13.76 7.20
N SER A 289 -29.48 -12.95 6.14
CA SER A 289 -29.71 -11.51 6.22
C SER A 289 -31.17 -11.19 6.52
N LEU A 290 -32.13 -11.88 5.89
CA LEU A 290 -33.56 -11.74 6.15
C LEU A 290 -33.93 -12.07 7.61
N ALA A 291 -33.39 -13.17 8.15
CA ALA A 291 -33.60 -13.52 9.55
C ALA A 291 -33.08 -12.44 10.51
N GLN A 292 -31.91 -11.83 10.21
CA GLN A 292 -31.37 -10.73 11.00
C GLN A 292 -32.20 -9.46 10.88
N ARG A 293 -32.76 -9.16 9.72
CA ARG A 293 -33.66 -8.02 9.49
C ARG A 293 -34.97 -8.18 10.30
N ILE A 294 -35.58 -9.36 10.25
CA ILE A 294 -36.81 -9.67 11.02
C ILE A 294 -36.52 -9.64 12.53
N ASP A 295 -35.44 -10.28 13.01
CA ASP A 295 -35.04 -10.22 14.43
C ASP A 295 -34.77 -8.76 14.87
N GLY A 296 -34.22 -7.93 14.01
CA GLY A 296 -34.02 -6.50 14.24
C GLY A 296 -35.32 -5.74 14.44
N LEU A 297 -36.33 -5.98 13.59
CA LEU A 297 -37.63 -5.35 13.67
C LEU A 297 -38.37 -5.72 14.97
N ILE A 298 -38.42 -7.01 15.29
CA ILE A 298 -39.14 -7.52 16.48
C ILE A 298 -38.48 -7.04 17.78
N ARG A 299 -37.16 -6.92 17.82
CA ARG A 299 -36.41 -6.58 19.05
C ARG A 299 -36.13 -5.09 19.23
N GLU A 300 -36.20 -4.26 18.19
CA GLU A 300 -35.97 -2.81 18.30
C GLU A 300 -37.06 -2.06 19.07
N ASP A 301 -38.24 -2.65 19.27
CA ASP A 301 -39.36 -2.08 20.02
C ASP A 301 -39.16 -2.09 21.56
N ALA A 302 -38.13 -2.72 22.09
CA ALA A 302 -37.76 -2.53 23.48
C ALA A 302 -37.34 -1.04 23.70
N VAL A 303 -38.26 -0.30 24.38
CA VAL A 303 -38.21 1.15 24.64
C VAL A 303 -36.86 1.58 25.23
N ILE A 304 -35.89 1.89 24.38
CA ILE A 304 -34.63 2.46 24.80
C ILE A 304 -34.80 3.98 24.86
N GLY A 305 -34.79 4.53 26.06
CA GLY A 305 -34.99 5.97 26.28
C GLY A 305 -33.94 6.85 25.52
N PRO A 306 -34.34 8.08 25.16
CA PRO A 306 -33.52 8.99 24.34
C PRO A 306 -32.16 9.31 24.97
N ALA A 307 -32.05 9.35 26.30
CA ALA A 307 -30.79 9.59 27.01
C ALA A 307 -29.77 8.46 26.79
N ARG A 308 -30.23 7.19 26.87
CA ARG A 308 -29.40 6.02 26.65
C ARG A 308 -28.93 5.92 25.17
N ARG A 309 -29.80 6.32 24.23
CA ARG A 309 -29.43 6.42 22.80
C ARG A 309 -28.38 7.49 22.53
N ARG A 310 -28.47 8.68 23.20
CA ARG A 310 -27.46 9.75 23.09
C ARG A 310 -26.13 9.31 23.70
N GLY A 311 -26.16 8.71 24.90
CA GLY A 311 -24.94 8.20 25.56
C GLY A 311 -24.23 7.14 24.72
N ALA A 312 -24.97 6.19 24.14
CA ALA A 312 -24.38 5.20 23.25
C ALA A 312 -23.74 5.82 21.99
N MET A 313 -24.35 6.86 21.42
CA MET A 313 -23.80 7.57 20.26
C MET A 313 -22.50 8.30 20.62
N VAL A 314 -22.50 9.06 21.71
CA VAL A 314 -21.30 9.79 22.18
C VAL A 314 -20.15 8.83 22.47
N LEU A 315 -20.44 7.73 23.18
CA LEU A 315 -19.45 6.69 23.47
C LEU A 315 -18.89 6.05 22.18
N SER A 316 -19.74 5.78 21.20
CA SER A 316 -19.33 5.19 19.94
C SER A 316 -18.43 6.12 19.13
N VAL A 317 -18.78 7.41 19.06
CA VAL A 317 -17.95 8.43 18.40
C VAL A 317 -16.62 8.62 19.13
N ALA A 318 -16.66 8.72 20.45
CA ALA A 318 -15.44 8.87 21.27
C ALA A 318 -14.50 7.67 21.08
N LEU A 319 -15.02 6.45 21.11
CA LEU A 319 -14.24 5.24 20.89
C LEU A 319 -13.69 5.17 19.46
N LEU A 320 -14.50 5.54 18.46
CA LEU A 320 -14.05 5.61 17.07
C LEU A 320 -12.87 6.58 16.91
N VAL A 321 -12.98 7.77 17.49
CA VAL A 321 -11.90 8.78 17.46
C VAL A 321 -10.66 8.27 18.19
N ALA A 322 -10.82 7.72 19.41
CA ALA A 322 -9.70 7.21 20.21
C ALA A 322 -8.99 6.03 19.52
N CYS A 323 -9.74 5.03 19.05
CA CYS A 323 -9.17 3.87 18.35
C CYS A 323 -8.54 4.26 17.02
N THR A 324 -9.13 5.22 16.29
CA THR A 324 -8.55 5.73 15.04
C THR A 324 -7.26 6.50 15.31
N GLY A 325 -7.24 7.38 16.31
CA GLY A 325 -6.06 8.11 16.74
C GLY A 325 -4.94 7.17 17.18
N LEU A 326 -5.27 6.17 18.01
CA LEU A 326 -4.31 5.15 18.45
C LEU A 326 -3.81 4.29 17.28
N ALA A 327 -4.67 3.88 16.38
CA ALA A 327 -4.28 3.09 15.20
C ALA A 327 -3.37 3.88 14.26
N VAL A 328 -3.61 5.18 14.08
CA VAL A 328 -2.73 6.06 13.29
C VAL A 328 -1.39 6.27 14.00
N ALA A 329 -1.39 6.45 15.32
CA ALA A 329 -0.18 6.65 16.12
C ALA A 329 0.67 5.36 16.21
N ALA A 330 0.00 4.20 16.38
CA ALA A 330 0.65 2.89 16.46
C ALA A 330 0.92 2.26 15.09
N ALA A 331 0.36 2.81 14.00
CA ALA A 331 0.68 2.32 12.66
C ALA A 331 2.19 2.48 12.47
N PRO A 332 2.90 1.38 12.16
CA PRO A 332 4.33 1.46 11.94
C PRO A 332 4.54 2.53 10.88
N ARG A 333 5.26 3.59 11.26
CA ARG A 333 5.87 4.47 10.29
C ARG A 333 6.87 3.57 9.59
N LEU A 334 6.47 3.02 8.45
CA LEU A 334 7.38 2.34 7.55
C LEU A 334 8.31 3.43 7.03
N GLU A 335 9.25 3.85 7.91
CA GLU A 335 10.40 4.62 7.49
C GLU A 335 11.18 3.67 6.60
N MET A 336 10.92 3.77 5.29
CA MET A 336 11.75 3.12 4.31
C MET A 336 13.17 3.65 4.53
N PRO A 337 14.19 2.78 4.65
CA PRO A 337 15.57 3.22 4.70
C PRO A 337 15.82 4.04 3.42
N GLY A 338 15.87 5.35 3.54
CA GLY A 338 15.99 6.28 2.41
C GLY A 338 15.05 7.49 2.43
N ALA A 339 14.05 7.53 3.33
CA ALA A 339 13.09 8.64 3.36
C ALA A 339 13.58 9.88 4.14
N ARG A 340 14.64 9.76 4.91
CA ARG A 340 15.50 10.87 5.32
C ARG A 340 16.90 10.56 4.79
N ILE A 341 17.18 10.98 3.57
CA ILE A 341 18.51 11.46 3.27
C ILE A 341 18.63 12.66 4.22
N ALA A 342 19.26 12.48 5.40
CA ALA A 342 19.82 13.62 6.10
C ALA A 342 20.59 14.37 5.02
N GLU A 343 20.28 15.65 4.81
CA GLU A 343 21.06 16.43 3.85
C GLU A 343 22.51 16.13 4.18
N PRO A 344 23.30 15.62 3.21
CA PRO A 344 24.64 15.18 3.50
C PRO A 344 25.33 16.38 4.13
N ASP A 345 25.99 16.18 5.26
CA ASP A 345 26.71 17.26 5.96
C ASP A 345 27.42 18.11 4.91
N ALA A 346 27.10 19.39 4.88
CA ALA A 346 27.64 20.31 3.86
C ALA A 346 29.17 20.23 3.79
N ARG A 347 29.83 19.86 4.90
CA ARG A 347 31.27 19.65 5.00
C ARG A 347 31.69 18.36 4.29
N VAL A 348 30.91 17.27 4.37
CA VAL A 348 31.16 16.01 3.65
C VAL A 348 30.96 16.24 2.14
N THR A 349 29.89 16.94 1.76
CA THR A 349 29.65 17.30 0.35
C THR A 349 30.80 18.16 -0.20
N ALA A 350 31.32 19.11 0.58
CA ALA A 350 32.47 19.92 0.22
C ALA A 350 33.74 19.06 0.05
N LEU A 351 33.94 18.03 0.91
CA LEU A 351 35.04 17.09 0.79
C LEU A 351 34.99 16.28 -0.53
N LEU A 352 33.79 15.76 -0.86
CA LEU A 352 33.61 15.03 -2.13
C LEU A 352 33.84 15.94 -3.35
N ALA A 353 33.35 17.20 -3.28
CA ALA A 353 33.55 18.18 -4.34
C ALA A 353 35.04 18.55 -4.50
N ALA A 354 35.77 18.77 -3.41
CA ALA A 354 37.21 19.05 -3.42
C ALA A 354 37.99 17.85 -4.00
N ALA A 355 37.64 16.62 -3.61
CA ALA A 355 38.25 15.40 -4.13
C ALA A 355 37.98 15.21 -5.63
N ARG A 356 36.78 15.52 -6.10
CA ARG A 356 36.41 15.50 -7.52
C ARG A 356 37.13 16.57 -8.32
N GLY A 357 37.31 17.74 -7.75
CA GLY A 357 38.03 18.89 -8.39
C GLY A 357 39.52 18.82 -8.32
N GLY A 358 40.13 17.86 -7.60
CA GLY A 358 41.56 17.74 -7.44
C GLY A 358 42.20 18.77 -6.47
N ASP A 359 41.37 19.44 -5.66
CA ASP A 359 41.81 20.45 -4.68
C ASP A 359 42.33 19.78 -3.40
N ARG A 360 43.61 19.41 -3.43
CA ARG A 360 44.26 18.68 -2.35
C ARG A 360 44.41 19.50 -1.06
N GLU A 361 44.57 20.82 -1.18
CA GLU A 361 44.64 21.70 0.00
C GLU A 361 43.31 21.71 0.71
N ARG A 362 42.24 21.88 -0.03
CA ARG A 362 40.87 21.87 0.54
C ARG A 362 40.50 20.51 1.12
N VAL A 363 40.89 19.40 0.50
CA VAL A 363 40.74 18.04 1.04
C VAL A 363 41.45 17.95 2.39
N ARG A 364 42.70 18.43 2.47
CA ARG A 364 43.49 18.38 3.70
C ARG A 364 42.87 19.25 4.83
N GLU A 365 42.48 20.46 4.50
CA GLU A 365 41.80 21.36 5.44
C GLU A 365 40.52 20.73 6.01
N LEU A 366 39.67 20.15 5.18
CA LEU A 366 38.39 19.58 5.61
C LEU A 366 38.61 18.36 6.52
N VAL A 367 39.52 17.44 6.16
CA VAL A 367 39.83 16.26 6.98
C VAL A 367 40.48 16.64 8.30
N GLN A 368 41.46 17.58 8.30
CA GLN A 368 42.06 18.11 9.52
C GLN A 368 41.04 18.87 10.39
N GLY A 369 40.04 19.47 9.76
CA GLY A 369 38.91 20.10 10.43
C GLY A 369 37.88 19.12 11.01
N GLY A 370 38.17 17.79 11.00
CA GLY A 370 37.37 16.77 11.63
C GLY A 370 36.26 16.16 10.72
N VAL A 371 36.33 16.37 9.40
CA VAL A 371 35.45 15.66 8.47
C VAL A 371 35.97 14.23 8.31
N ASP A 372 35.11 13.23 8.46
CA ASP A 372 35.47 11.83 8.25
C ASP A 372 35.85 11.61 6.77
N VAL A 373 37.09 11.25 6.53
CA VAL A 373 37.65 10.97 5.18
C VAL A 373 36.92 9.81 4.49
N ASN A 374 36.33 8.90 5.28
CA ASN A 374 35.59 7.72 4.84
C ASN A 374 34.04 7.94 4.80
N ALA A 375 33.61 9.17 5.01
CA ALA A 375 32.19 9.53 4.92
C ALA A 375 31.63 9.23 3.52
N ARG A 376 30.39 8.73 3.49
CA ARG A 376 29.69 8.35 2.25
C ARG A 376 28.52 9.27 1.99
N VAL A 377 28.35 9.67 0.75
CA VAL A 377 27.15 10.32 0.25
C VAL A 377 26.45 9.36 -0.72
N LEU A 378 25.16 9.17 -0.56
CA LEU A 378 24.37 8.27 -1.42
C LEU A 378 24.47 8.76 -2.87
N ASN A 379 24.74 7.85 -3.81
CA ASN A 379 24.96 8.09 -5.24
C ASN A 379 26.25 8.86 -5.62
N ASP A 380 27.02 9.37 -4.65
CA ASP A 380 28.29 10.04 -4.88
C ASP A 380 29.50 9.24 -4.33
N GLY A 381 29.24 8.29 -3.43
CA GLY A 381 30.29 7.45 -2.87
C GLY A 381 31.11 8.13 -1.79
N THR A 382 32.43 7.84 -1.75
CA THR A 382 33.41 8.44 -0.84
C THR A 382 34.28 9.44 -1.58
N ALA A 383 35.00 10.29 -0.82
CA ALA A 383 36.00 11.20 -1.42
C ALA A 383 37.07 10.47 -2.26
N LEU A 384 37.49 9.27 -1.80
CA LEU A 384 38.46 8.44 -2.55
C LEU A 384 37.86 7.94 -3.87
N ILE A 385 36.59 7.51 -3.89
CA ILE A 385 35.87 7.13 -5.13
C ILE A 385 35.80 8.33 -6.10
N GLN A 386 35.53 9.54 -5.61
CA GLN A 386 35.47 10.74 -6.45
C GLN A 386 36.85 11.09 -7.06
N ALA A 387 37.95 10.98 -6.28
CA ALA A 387 39.29 11.18 -6.76
C ALA A 387 39.69 10.14 -7.82
N VAL A 388 39.30 8.88 -7.67
CA VAL A 388 39.48 7.84 -8.69
C VAL A 388 38.71 8.16 -9.97
N ARG A 389 37.48 8.63 -9.87
CA ARG A 389 36.64 9.03 -11.02
C ARG A 389 37.24 10.19 -11.80
N SER A 390 37.83 11.17 -11.11
CA SER A 390 38.52 12.28 -11.75
C SER A 390 39.90 11.92 -12.28
N ARG A 391 40.35 10.66 -12.05
CA ARG A 391 41.64 10.13 -12.49
C ARG A 391 42.87 10.91 -11.95
N ASP A 392 42.68 11.58 -10.82
CA ASP A 392 43.77 12.37 -10.19
C ASP A 392 44.50 11.52 -9.16
N LEU A 393 45.61 10.91 -9.59
CA LEU A 393 46.50 10.11 -8.76
C LEU A 393 47.00 10.88 -7.52
N GLY A 394 47.26 12.20 -7.65
CA GLY A 394 47.73 12.99 -6.54
C GLY A 394 46.74 13.21 -5.45
N THR A 395 45.44 13.34 -5.78
CA THR A 395 44.36 13.43 -4.80
C THR A 395 44.06 12.05 -4.19
N VAL A 396 44.17 10.97 -4.97
CA VAL A 396 44.11 9.59 -4.45
C VAL A 396 45.19 9.35 -3.40
N ASP A 397 46.43 9.70 -3.69
CA ASP A 397 47.59 9.58 -2.76
C ASP A 397 47.35 10.44 -1.49
N ALA A 398 46.88 11.67 -1.65
CA ALA A 398 46.59 12.55 -0.52
C ALA A 398 45.52 11.99 0.40
N LEU A 399 44.43 11.44 -0.14
CA LEU A 399 43.34 10.84 0.63
C LEU A 399 43.80 9.56 1.34
N LEU A 400 44.57 8.69 0.69
CA LEU A 400 45.12 7.49 1.31
C LEU A 400 46.08 7.84 2.47
N LYS A 401 46.91 8.88 2.33
CA LYS A 401 47.76 9.40 3.42
C LYS A 401 46.96 9.99 4.58
N LEU A 402 45.77 10.48 4.32
CA LEU A 402 44.84 10.98 5.34
C LEU A 402 43.99 9.88 5.98
N GLY A 403 44.24 8.61 5.67
CA GLY A 403 43.54 7.46 6.26
C GLY A 403 42.27 7.03 5.54
N ALA A 404 42.12 7.40 4.25
CA ALA A 404 41.04 6.86 3.45
C ALA A 404 41.16 5.35 3.28
N ASP A 405 40.13 4.61 3.54
CA ASP A 405 40.03 3.16 3.39
C ASP A 405 39.92 2.80 1.89
N PRO A 406 40.89 2.10 1.31
CA PRO A 406 40.92 1.73 -0.11
C PRO A 406 39.81 0.70 -0.46
N ASP A 407 39.24 0.03 0.51
CA ASP A 407 38.16 -0.95 0.34
C ASP A 407 36.77 -0.42 0.70
N ARG A 408 36.66 0.85 1.10
CA ARG A 408 35.40 1.45 1.49
C ARG A 408 34.44 1.51 0.31
N ALA A 409 33.48 0.58 0.29
CA ALA A 409 32.45 0.50 -0.74
C ALA A 409 31.27 1.46 -0.48
N SER A 410 30.65 1.91 -1.57
CA SER A 410 29.38 2.63 -1.55
C SER A 410 28.37 1.94 -2.47
N LEU A 411 27.12 1.88 -2.04
CA LEU A 411 26.06 1.14 -2.73
C LEU A 411 25.86 1.71 -4.15
N GLY A 412 25.96 0.86 -5.19
CA GLY A 412 25.78 1.24 -6.58
C GLY A 412 26.99 1.93 -7.22
N GLU A 413 28.09 2.11 -6.46
CA GLU A 413 29.31 2.76 -6.93
C GLU A 413 30.55 1.85 -6.90
N GLY A 414 30.45 0.74 -6.15
CA GLY A 414 31.58 -0.13 -5.88
C GLY A 414 32.51 0.39 -4.81
N ASN A 415 33.73 -0.17 -4.78
CA ASN A 415 34.87 0.38 -4.03
C ASN A 415 35.85 1.11 -4.95
N PRO A 416 36.82 1.85 -4.42
CA PRO A 416 37.81 2.57 -5.23
C PRO A 416 38.52 1.69 -6.27
N LEU A 417 38.89 0.45 -5.91
CA LEU A 417 39.62 -0.46 -6.81
C LEU A 417 38.72 -0.97 -7.95
N ILE A 418 37.42 -1.24 -7.68
CA ILE A 418 36.43 -1.60 -8.73
C ILE A 418 36.30 -0.45 -9.73
N VAL A 419 36.15 0.79 -9.24
CA VAL A 419 36.02 1.98 -10.10
C VAL A 419 37.28 2.20 -10.92
N ALA A 420 38.45 2.12 -10.31
CA ALA A 420 39.73 2.25 -11.01
C ALA A 420 39.93 1.18 -12.09
N SER A 421 39.55 -0.07 -11.79
CA SER A 421 39.62 -1.22 -12.69
C SER A 421 38.67 -1.07 -13.88
N ARG A 422 37.48 -0.57 -13.65
CA ARG A 422 36.49 -0.26 -14.70
C ARG A 422 36.92 0.88 -15.60
N LEU A 423 37.62 1.88 -15.05
CA LEU A 423 38.16 3.03 -15.81
C LEU A 423 39.51 2.73 -16.50
N GLY A 424 40.19 1.63 -16.15
CA GLY A 424 41.46 1.23 -16.69
C GLY A 424 42.60 2.17 -16.33
N VAL A 425 42.53 2.90 -15.22
CA VAL A 425 43.56 3.86 -14.81
C VAL A 425 44.65 3.12 -14.04
N GLN A 426 45.53 2.49 -14.79
CA GLN A 426 46.59 1.61 -14.28
C GLN A 426 47.38 2.22 -13.09
N PRO A 427 47.89 3.48 -13.13
CA PRO A 427 48.62 4.04 -11.98
C PRO A 427 47.81 4.09 -10.69
N ILE A 428 46.50 4.35 -10.79
CA ILE A 428 45.60 4.39 -9.61
C ILE A 428 45.34 2.97 -9.10
N VAL A 429 45.12 1.98 -9.99
CA VAL A 429 44.98 0.57 -9.62
C VAL A 429 46.21 0.09 -8.83
N GLU A 430 47.43 0.39 -9.34
CA GLU A 430 48.67 0.04 -8.67
C GLU A 430 48.80 0.68 -7.29
N HIS A 431 48.42 1.95 -7.18
CA HIS A 431 48.48 2.71 -5.94
C HIS A 431 47.51 2.20 -4.89
N LEU A 432 46.25 1.89 -5.28
CA LEU A 432 45.24 1.34 -4.39
C LEU A 432 45.64 -0.04 -3.87
N VAL A 433 46.15 -0.93 -4.75
CA VAL A 433 46.64 -2.25 -4.34
C VAL A 433 47.86 -2.14 -3.43
N ALA A 434 48.79 -1.21 -3.70
CA ALA A 434 49.90 -0.94 -2.82
C ALA A 434 49.48 -0.38 -1.44
N ALA A 435 48.37 0.34 -1.38
CA ALA A 435 47.74 0.82 -0.15
C ALA A 435 46.91 -0.25 0.60
N GLY A 436 46.86 -1.49 0.09
CA GLY A 436 46.22 -2.62 0.78
C GLY A 436 44.81 -2.94 0.29
N ALA A 437 44.36 -2.39 -0.84
CA ALA A 437 43.07 -2.77 -1.41
C ALA A 437 43.01 -4.27 -1.74
N ASP A 438 41.91 -4.94 -1.35
CA ASP A 438 41.69 -6.35 -1.63
C ASP A 438 41.30 -6.57 -3.10
N VAL A 439 42.18 -7.23 -3.86
CA VAL A 439 42.01 -7.52 -5.29
C VAL A 439 40.87 -8.47 -5.58
N ASN A 440 40.41 -9.20 -4.57
CA ASN A 440 39.27 -10.15 -4.64
C ASN A 440 37.98 -9.63 -3.96
N ARG A 441 37.95 -8.34 -3.57
CA ARG A 441 36.83 -7.76 -2.91
C ARG A 441 35.57 -7.88 -3.76
N VAL A 442 34.55 -8.56 -3.22
CA VAL A 442 33.19 -8.59 -3.80
C VAL A 442 32.37 -7.48 -3.18
N VAL A 443 31.81 -6.61 -4.02
CA VAL A 443 30.86 -5.60 -3.59
C VAL A 443 29.49 -5.95 -4.16
N THR A 444 28.47 -5.99 -3.32
CA THR A 444 27.09 -6.32 -3.72
C THR A 444 26.64 -5.37 -4.82
N TYR A 445 26.17 -5.92 -5.94
CA TYR A 445 25.76 -5.26 -7.19
C TYR A 445 26.89 -4.69 -8.07
N ASP A 446 28.15 -4.65 -7.62
CA ASP A 446 29.28 -4.07 -8.37
C ASP A 446 30.39 -5.09 -8.74
N GLU A 447 30.22 -6.36 -8.31
CA GLU A 447 31.07 -7.48 -8.65
C GLU A 447 32.51 -7.40 -8.06
N THR A 448 33.53 -7.88 -8.81
CA THR A 448 34.95 -7.83 -8.41
C THR A 448 35.72 -6.85 -9.28
N PRO A 449 36.90 -6.37 -8.82
CA PRO A 449 37.80 -5.55 -9.65
C PRO A 449 38.16 -6.24 -10.97
N LEU A 450 38.47 -7.56 -10.94
CA LEU A 450 38.85 -8.33 -12.11
C LEU A 450 37.71 -8.47 -13.13
N ILE A 451 36.47 -8.71 -12.67
CA ILE A 451 35.28 -8.77 -13.56
C ILE A 451 35.09 -7.42 -14.25
N ASN A 452 35.24 -6.31 -13.54
CA ASN A 452 35.05 -4.97 -14.09
C ASN A 452 36.17 -4.61 -15.09
N ALA A 453 37.43 -4.94 -14.81
CA ALA A 453 38.54 -4.75 -15.73
C ALA A 453 38.37 -5.59 -17.01
N ALA A 454 37.97 -6.86 -16.87
CA ALA A 454 37.74 -7.78 -17.98
C ALA A 454 36.60 -7.32 -18.90
N ARG A 455 35.47 -6.88 -18.30
CA ARG A 455 34.32 -6.32 -19.02
C ARG A 455 34.68 -5.07 -19.81
N ALA A 456 35.51 -4.21 -19.23
CA ALA A 456 35.95 -2.96 -19.86
C ALA A 456 37.06 -3.17 -20.91
N GLY A 457 37.68 -4.36 -20.97
CA GLY A 457 38.73 -4.69 -21.95
C GLY A 457 40.10 -4.16 -21.58
N HIS A 458 40.38 -3.82 -20.32
CA HIS A 458 41.63 -3.24 -19.86
C HIS A 458 42.68 -4.32 -19.58
N LEU A 459 43.28 -4.89 -20.62
CA LEU A 459 44.27 -5.96 -20.51
C LEU A 459 45.45 -5.64 -19.53
N PRO A 460 46.08 -4.44 -19.52
CA PRO A 460 47.12 -4.13 -18.54
C PRO A 460 46.63 -4.30 -17.09
N THR A 461 45.42 -3.78 -16.78
CA THR A 461 44.81 -3.88 -15.46
C THR A 461 44.47 -5.33 -15.11
N VAL A 462 43.95 -6.11 -16.06
CA VAL A 462 43.68 -7.54 -15.89
C VAL A 462 44.97 -8.28 -15.54
N ARG A 463 46.04 -8.05 -16.29
CA ARG A 463 47.35 -8.67 -16.03
C ARG A 463 47.92 -8.31 -14.66
N TYR A 464 47.79 -7.05 -14.27
CA TYR A 464 48.25 -6.59 -12.97
C TYR A 464 47.46 -7.23 -11.82
N LEU A 465 46.14 -7.20 -11.88
CA LEU A 465 45.27 -7.79 -10.84
C LEU A 465 45.55 -9.29 -10.68
N VAL A 466 45.59 -10.05 -11.77
CA VAL A 466 45.95 -11.47 -11.76
C VAL A 466 47.36 -11.70 -11.19
N GLY A 467 48.35 -10.88 -11.57
CA GLY A 467 49.69 -10.91 -11.02
C GLY A 467 49.75 -10.59 -9.52
N ARG A 468 48.73 -9.92 -8.97
CA ARG A 468 48.55 -9.61 -7.54
C ARG A 468 47.68 -10.59 -6.80
N GLY A 469 47.27 -11.71 -7.44
CA GLY A 469 46.51 -12.77 -6.80
C GLY A 469 44.97 -12.65 -6.94
N ALA A 470 44.50 -11.86 -7.92
CA ALA A 470 43.07 -11.90 -8.24
C ALA A 470 42.70 -13.26 -8.80
N ASP A 471 41.64 -13.85 -8.24
CA ASP A 471 41.13 -15.15 -8.65
C ASP A 471 40.37 -15.02 -9.98
N VAL A 472 40.95 -15.65 -11.03
CA VAL A 472 40.40 -15.66 -12.39
C VAL A 472 39.04 -16.40 -12.50
N ASN A 473 38.69 -17.20 -11.50
CA ASN A 473 37.47 -17.97 -11.44
C ASN A 473 36.46 -17.45 -10.41
N LEU A 474 36.79 -16.39 -9.67
CA LEU A 474 35.85 -15.78 -8.72
C LEU A 474 34.65 -15.20 -9.46
N GLY A 475 33.55 -15.95 -9.43
CA GLY A 475 32.29 -15.53 -10.01
C GLY A 475 31.35 -14.96 -8.96
N VAL A 476 30.46 -14.12 -9.39
CA VAL A 476 29.42 -13.50 -8.57
C VAL A 476 28.05 -13.66 -9.22
N GLU A 477 27.03 -13.81 -8.38
CA GLU A 477 25.65 -13.77 -8.84
C GLU A 477 25.21 -12.29 -8.92
N ALA A 478 25.00 -11.82 -10.15
CA ALA A 478 24.57 -10.46 -10.38
C ALA A 478 23.09 -10.41 -10.76
N ASP A 479 22.38 -9.38 -10.31
CA ASP A 479 20.98 -9.07 -10.67
C ASP A 479 19.90 -9.95 -10.03
N GLY A 480 20.06 -10.48 -8.82
CA GLY A 480 18.97 -11.08 -8.00
C GLY A 480 18.46 -12.44 -8.51
N TRP A 481 17.23 -12.83 -8.21
CA TRP A 481 16.64 -14.17 -8.33
C TRP A 481 16.69 -14.84 -9.73
N LEU A 482 16.92 -14.10 -10.79
CA LEU A 482 17.26 -14.61 -12.12
C LEU A 482 18.72 -14.26 -12.48
N GLY A 483 19.57 -14.07 -11.48
CA GLY A 483 20.92 -13.60 -11.60
C GLY A 483 21.75 -14.40 -12.58
N ARG A 484 22.40 -13.69 -13.49
CA ARG A 484 23.39 -14.30 -14.36
C ARG A 484 24.69 -14.44 -13.59
N TRP A 485 25.19 -15.65 -13.52
CA TRP A 485 26.51 -15.89 -13.00
C TRP A 485 27.55 -15.17 -13.86
N ARG A 486 28.28 -14.24 -13.26
CA ARG A 486 29.31 -13.44 -13.93
C ARG A 486 30.69 -13.86 -13.44
N THR A 487 31.55 -14.20 -14.39
CA THR A 487 32.94 -14.51 -14.14
C THR A 487 33.82 -13.54 -14.98
N PRO A 488 35.10 -13.37 -14.63
CA PRO A 488 36.00 -12.55 -15.47
C PRO A 488 35.98 -13.00 -16.95
N LEU A 489 35.95 -14.31 -17.20
CA LEU A 489 35.99 -14.84 -18.56
C LEU A 489 34.67 -14.62 -19.34
N ASN A 490 33.48 -14.83 -18.71
CA ASN A 490 32.22 -14.64 -19.42
C ASN A 490 31.87 -13.18 -19.64
N GLN A 491 32.48 -12.27 -18.88
CA GLN A 491 32.34 -10.81 -19.06
C GLN A 491 33.40 -10.22 -20.02
N ALA A 492 34.51 -10.93 -20.31
CA ALA A 492 35.57 -10.45 -21.20
C ALA A 492 35.05 -10.40 -22.65
N ARG A 493 34.90 -9.18 -23.18
CA ARG A 493 34.53 -8.91 -24.58
C ARG A 493 35.74 -8.76 -25.49
N ASP A 494 36.83 -8.24 -24.96
CA ASP A 494 38.06 -8.08 -25.68
C ASP A 494 38.78 -9.40 -25.90
N PRO A 495 39.15 -9.78 -27.16
CA PRO A 495 39.79 -11.05 -27.48
C PRO A 495 41.13 -11.28 -26.76
N ALA A 496 41.95 -10.23 -26.55
CA ALA A 496 43.21 -10.35 -25.89
C ALA A 496 43.08 -10.57 -24.37
N VAL A 497 42.07 -9.94 -23.74
CA VAL A 497 41.70 -10.19 -22.35
C VAL A 497 41.20 -11.63 -22.20
N ARG A 498 40.36 -12.07 -23.11
CA ARG A 498 39.80 -13.42 -23.11
C ARG A 498 40.89 -14.48 -23.26
N ALA A 499 41.81 -14.28 -24.21
CA ALA A 499 42.94 -15.20 -24.43
C ALA A 499 43.83 -15.27 -23.17
N TYR A 500 44.16 -14.14 -22.59
CA TYR A 500 44.98 -14.08 -21.37
C TYR A 500 44.31 -14.79 -20.18
N LEU A 501 42.99 -14.57 -19.96
CA LEU A 501 42.28 -15.23 -18.89
C LEU A 501 42.21 -16.77 -19.07
N LEU A 502 42.00 -17.26 -20.32
CA LEU A 502 42.07 -18.68 -20.64
C LEU A 502 43.47 -19.28 -20.40
N GLU A 503 44.54 -18.57 -20.79
CA GLU A 503 45.92 -18.98 -20.49
C GLU A 503 46.17 -19.12 -18.98
N ARG A 504 45.46 -18.32 -18.17
CA ARG A 504 45.56 -18.38 -16.69
C ARG A 504 44.54 -19.35 -16.05
N GLY A 505 43.88 -20.19 -16.83
CA GLY A 505 43.00 -21.22 -16.34
C GLY A 505 41.59 -20.73 -15.95
N ALA A 506 41.17 -19.59 -16.51
CA ALA A 506 39.81 -19.11 -16.30
C ALA A 506 38.77 -20.02 -16.97
N SER A 507 37.67 -20.28 -16.26
CA SER A 507 36.52 -21.02 -16.75
C SER A 507 35.28 -20.10 -16.88
N ALA A 508 34.39 -20.42 -17.81
CA ALA A 508 33.21 -19.60 -18.01
C ALA A 508 32.18 -19.72 -16.86
N GLY A 509 32.45 -20.64 -15.93
CA GLY A 509 31.53 -20.93 -14.84
C GLY A 509 30.25 -21.66 -15.30
N ARG A 510 29.36 -21.96 -14.36
CA ARG A 510 28.09 -22.71 -14.60
C ARG A 510 27.16 -21.99 -15.54
#